data_4ede24ce5708cd78942d397198f9006a
#
_entry.id   4ede24ce5708cd78942d397198f9006a
#
_cell.length_a   1.000
_cell.length_b   1.000
_cell.length_c   1.000
_cell.angle_alpha   90.00
_cell.angle_beta   90.00
_cell.angle_gamma   90.00
#
_symmetry.space_group_name_H-M   'P 1'
#
loop_
_entity.id
_entity.type
_entity.pdbx_description
1 polymer ?
#
loop_
_entity_poly.entity_id
_entity_poly.type
_entity_poly.pdbx_seq_one_letter_code
_entity_poly.pdbx_strand_id
1 'polypeptide(L)'
;MFNVLLALADGEKHGYAMLKEVSEQTDGEVQLSTGTLYGIIKRLLNDGLIAEVRNRADSANEDQRRRYYRLTSTGREAAVTEARRMESLIARARSKRLIKALSHG
;
A
#
# COMPACT_ATOMS: atom_id res chain seq x y z
N MET A 1 -2.47 6.86 -2.42
CA MET A 1 -1.35 6.76 -1.48
C MET A 1 -1.54 5.67 -0.44
N PHE A 2 -2.64 5.66 0.26
CA PHE A 2 -2.89 4.63 1.27
C PHE A 2 -2.89 3.23 0.66
N ASN A 3 -3.44 3.05 -0.54
CA ASN A 3 -3.45 1.74 -1.18
C ASN A 3 -2.05 1.16 -1.37
N VAL A 4 -1.07 2.00 -1.63
CA VAL A 4 0.30 1.54 -1.82
C VAL A 4 0.92 1.17 -0.47
N LEU A 5 0.66 1.97 0.57
CA LEU A 5 1.14 1.63 1.91
C LEU A 5 0.51 0.32 2.38
N LEU A 6 -0.78 0.14 2.12
CA LEU A 6 -1.47 -1.06 2.50
C LEU A 6 -0.89 -2.28 1.79
N ALA A 7 -0.56 -2.13 0.51
CA ALA A 7 0.00 -3.23 -0.26
C ALA A 7 1.33 -3.72 0.33
N LEU A 8 2.06 -2.85 1.02
CA LEU A 8 3.34 -3.21 1.62
C LEU A 8 3.23 -3.63 3.08
N ALA A 9 2.03 -3.63 3.63
CA ALA A 9 1.88 -3.88 5.07
C ALA A 9 2.24 -5.30 5.48
N ASP A 10 2.11 -6.25 4.57
CA ASP A 10 2.39 -7.64 4.89
C ASP A 10 3.76 -8.11 4.37
N GLY A 11 4.58 -7.23 3.89
CA GLY A 11 5.93 -7.60 3.48
C GLY A 11 6.42 -6.78 2.31
N GLU A 12 7.68 -6.95 2.00
CA GLU A 12 8.27 -6.21 0.92
C GLU A 12 7.79 -6.73 -0.43
N LYS A 13 7.71 -5.87 -1.41
CA LYS A 13 7.25 -6.21 -2.75
C LYS A 13 7.98 -5.37 -3.79
N HIS A 14 8.13 -5.93 -4.99
CA HIS A 14 8.60 -5.13 -6.10
C HIS A 14 7.41 -4.43 -6.75
N GLY A 15 7.71 -3.47 -7.61
CA GLY A 15 6.66 -2.61 -8.17
C GLY A 15 5.54 -3.33 -8.86
N TYR A 16 5.88 -4.36 -9.63
CA TYR A 16 4.86 -5.10 -10.35
C TYR A 16 3.89 -5.80 -9.40
N ALA A 17 4.42 -6.39 -8.34
CA ALA A 17 3.57 -7.02 -7.32
C ALA A 17 2.70 -5.99 -6.61
N MET A 18 3.21 -4.77 -6.44
CA MET A 18 2.41 -3.71 -5.83
C MET A 18 1.24 -3.32 -6.73
N LEU A 19 1.45 -3.25 -8.04
CA LEU A 19 0.36 -2.96 -8.96
C LEU A 19 -0.73 -4.00 -8.85
N LYS A 20 -0.33 -5.24 -8.80
CA LYS A 20 -1.28 -6.34 -8.71
C LYS A 20 -2.04 -6.30 -7.39
N GLU A 21 -1.31 -6.06 -6.31
CA GLU A 21 -1.92 -6.02 -4.98
C GLU A 21 -2.94 -4.88 -4.86
N VAL A 22 -2.61 -3.70 -5.38
CA VAL A 22 -3.52 -2.58 -5.32
C VAL A 22 -4.81 -2.88 -6.10
N SER A 23 -4.67 -3.53 -7.24
CA SER A 23 -5.85 -3.91 -8.00
C SER A 23 -6.67 -4.93 -7.22
N GLU A 24 -6.04 -5.92 -6.64
CA GLU A 24 -6.75 -6.96 -5.90
C GLU A 24 -7.43 -6.45 -4.65
N GLN A 25 -6.76 -5.61 -3.89
CA GLN A 25 -7.36 -5.13 -2.65
C GLN A 25 -8.50 -4.14 -2.88
N THR A 26 -8.65 -3.63 -4.10
CA THR A 26 -9.74 -2.73 -4.43
C THR A 26 -10.72 -3.38 -5.41
N ASP A 27 -10.64 -4.70 -5.57
CA ASP A 27 -11.50 -5.44 -6.50
C ASP A 27 -11.47 -4.84 -7.91
N GLY A 28 -10.31 -4.42 -8.33
CA GLY A 28 -10.11 -3.88 -9.67
C GLY A 28 -10.50 -2.43 -9.84
N GLU A 29 -10.99 -1.79 -8.77
CA GLU A 29 -11.43 -0.41 -8.90
C GLU A 29 -10.28 0.55 -9.06
N VAL A 30 -9.15 0.28 -8.47
CA VAL A 30 -7.98 1.12 -8.61
C VAL A 30 -6.94 0.35 -9.39
N GLN A 31 -6.67 0.81 -10.59
CA GLN A 31 -5.63 0.20 -11.43
C GLN A 31 -4.65 1.28 -11.78
N LEU A 32 -3.47 1.21 -11.18
CA LEU A 32 -2.47 2.22 -11.41
C LEU A 32 -1.65 1.89 -12.64
N SER A 33 -1.30 2.89 -13.40
CA SER A 33 -0.32 2.71 -14.46
C SER A 33 1.06 2.60 -13.83
N THR A 34 2.00 2.06 -14.56
CA THR A 34 3.38 1.96 -14.10
C THR A 34 3.92 3.35 -13.75
N GLY A 35 3.68 4.33 -14.59
CA GLY A 35 4.16 5.67 -14.33
C GLY A 35 3.57 6.28 -13.08
N THR A 36 2.28 6.09 -12.87
CA THR A 36 1.63 6.60 -11.67
C THR A 36 2.18 5.92 -10.43
N LEU A 37 2.36 4.61 -10.48
CA LEU A 37 2.91 3.89 -9.34
C LEU A 37 4.30 4.40 -9.00
N TYR A 38 5.18 4.53 -9.98
CA TYR A 38 6.54 4.95 -9.69
C TYR A 38 6.60 6.40 -9.23
N GLY A 39 5.65 7.23 -9.65
CA GLY A 39 5.53 8.57 -9.10
C GLY A 39 5.17 8.55 -7.62
N ILE A 40 4.26 7.67 -7.23
CA ILE A 40 3.88 7.50 -5.83
C ILE A 40 5.05 6.95 -5.04
N ILE A 41 5.76 5.95 -5.56
CA ILE A 41 6.91 5.36 -4.89
C ILE A 41 7.97 6.43 -4.62
N LYS A 42 8.26 7.26 -5.62
CA LYS A 42 9.24 8.30 -5.46
C LYS A 42 8.86 9.26 -4.33
N ARG A 43 7.60 9.61 -4.26
CA ARG A 43 7.12 10.49 -3.23
C ARG A 43 7.22 9.84 -1.85
N LEU A 44 6.84 8.57 -1.75
CA LEU A 44 6.90 7.85 -0.49
C LEU A 44 8.33 7.68 -0.01
N LEU A 45 9.26 7.44 -0.94
CA LEU A 45 10.67 7.37 -0.60
C LEU A 45 11.17 8.72 -0.07
N ASN A 46 10.80 9.79 -0.73
CA ASN A 46 11.20 11.12 -0.28
C ASN A 46 10.66 11.45 1.09
N ASP A 47 9.47 10.99 1.39
CA ASP A 47 8.84 11.27 2.68
C ASP A 47 9.26 10.29 3.77
N GLY A 48 10.11 9.34 3.43
CA GLY A 48 10.59 8.37 4.43
C GLY A 48 9.58 7.34 4.86
N LEU A 49 8.52 7.15 4.08
CA LEU A 49 7.46 6.21 4.44
C LEU A 49 7.75 4.80 3.93
N ILE A 50 8.56 4.67 2.90
CA ILE A 50 9.02 3.38 2.43
C ILE A 50 10.51 3.47 2.18
N ALA A 51 11.16 2.32 2.09
CA ALA A 51 12.57 2.24 1.79
C ALA A 51 12.79 1.18 0.72
N GLU A 52 13.80 1.40 -0.08
CA GLU A 52 14.17 0.43 -1.09
C GLU A 52 15.00 -0.66 -0.45
N VAL A 53 14.74 -1.91 -0.80
CA VAL A 53 15.47 -3.04 -0.26
C VAL A 53 16.27 -3.66 -1.39
N ARG A 54 17.56 -3.81 -1.17
CA ARG A 54 18.37 -4.49 -2.14
C ARG A 54 18.33 -5.96 -1.86
N ASN A 55 17.98 -6.70 -2.88
CA ASN A 55 17.95 -8.12 -2.72
C ASN A 55 19.20 -8.70 -3.31
N ARG A 56 20.04 -9.28 -2.48
CA ARG A 56 21.28 -9.80 -2.90
C ARG A 56 21.18 -10.92 -3.87
N ALA A 57 20.15 -11.67 -3.78
CA ALA A 57 19.98 -12.79 -4.66
C ALA A 57 19.78 -12.36 -6.09
N ASP A 58 19.29 -11.17 -6.26
CA ASP A 58 19.05 -10.70 -7.56
C ASP A 58 20.15 -9.89 -8.10
N SER A 59 21.22 -9.94 -7.48
CA SER A 59 22.14 -8.95 -7.72
C SER A 59 22.63 -8.95 -9.05
N ALA A 60 22.76 -9.74 -9.71
CA ALA A 60 23.56 -9.62 -10.70
C ALA A 60 23.02 -9.01 -11.84
N ASN A 61 21.98 -9.17 -12.20
CA ASN A 61 21.73 -9.00 -13.44
C ASN A 61 20.70 -8.22 -13.79
N GLU A 62 19.83 -8.76 -14.17
CA GLU A 62 18.85 -8.19 -14.76
C GLU A 62 18.01 -7.56 -13.89
N ASP A 63 18.19 -7.63 -12.78
CA ASP A 63 17.19 -7.18 -11.95
C ASP A 63 17.35 -5.90 -11.33
N GLN A 64 18.12 -5.04 -11.85
CA GLN A 64 18.07 -3.68 -11.46
C GLN A 64 16.69 -3.12 -11.62
N ARG A 65 15.89 -3.73 -12.45
CA ARG A 65 14.54 -3.28 -12.60
C ARG A 65 13.63 -3.78 -11.54
N ARG A 66 13.99 -4.81 -10.82
CA ARG A 66 13.13 -5.35 -9.80
C ARG A 66 13.57 -4.84 -8.48
N ARG A 67 13.27 -3.61 -8.22
CA ARG A 67 13.56 -3.04 -6.93
C ARG A 67 12.44 -3.40 -5.99
N TYR A 68 12.84 -3.81 -4.79
CA TYR A 68 11.86 -4.16 -3.76
C TYR A 68 11.74 -3.01 -2.78
N TYR A 69 10.56 -2.84 -2.24
CA TYR A 69 10.26 -1.76 -1.31
C TYR A 69 9.60 -2.32 -0.07
N ARG A 70 9.79 -1.67 1.06
CA ARG A 70 9.17 -2.06 2.31
C ARG A 70 8.68 -0.83 3.04
N LEU A 71 7.72 -1.01 3.94
CA LEU A 71 7.32 0.08 4.82
C LEU A 71 8.43 0.35 5.81
N THR A 72 8.69 1.61 6.10
CA THR A 72 9.51 1.97 7.25
C THR A 72 8.61 2.02 8.47
N SER A 73 9.18 2.18 9.66
CA SER A 73 8.35 2.34 10.85
C SER A 73 7.48 3.59 10.75
N THR A 74 8.01 4.66 10.16
CA THR A 74 7.24 5.88 9.93
C THR A 74 6.10 5.61 8.95
N GLY A 75 6.35 4.83 7.91
CA GLY A 75 5.31 4.46 6.95
C GLY A 75 4.22 3.63 7.59
N ARG A 76 4.61 2.70 8.47
CA ARG A 76 3.63 1.88 9.17
C ARG A 76 2.75 2.73 10.08
N GLU A 77 3.34 3.67 10.80
CA GLU A 77 2.57 4.59 11.64
C GLU A 77 1.60 5.41 10.81
N ALA A 78 2.04 5.89 9.66
CA ALA A 78 1.16 6.67 8.80
C ALA A 78 0.00 5.81 8.28
N ALA A 79 0.27 4.56 7.94
CA ALA A 79 -0.77 3.66 7.47
C ALA A 79 -1.76 3.33 8.57
N VAL A 80 -1.27 3.11 9.80
CA VAL A 80 -2.14 2.84 10.94
C VAL A 80 -3.05 4.03 11.22
N THR A 81 -2.48 5.24 11.21
CA THR A 81 -3.25 6.44 11.46
C THR A 81 -4.36 6.60 10.44
N GLU A 82 -4.04 6.37 9.19
CA GLU A 82 -5.03 6.50 8.13
C GLU A 82 -6.09 5.40 8.21
N ALA A 83 -5.70 4.18 8.53
CA ALA A 83 -6.64 3.07 8.67
C ALA A 83 -7.61 3.35 9.81
N ARG A 84 -7.12 3.89 10.93
CA ARG A 84 -7.99 4.22 12.06
C ARG A 84 -8.96 5.34 11.72
N ARG A 85 -8.50 6.31 10.94
CA ARG A 85 -9.37 7.38 10.51
C ARG A 85 -10.50 6.84 9.63
N MET A 86 -10.17 5.95 8.72
CA MET A 86 -11.19 5.32 7.88
C MET A 86 -12.14 4.47 8.69
N GLU A 87 -11.63 3.75 9.68
CA GLU A 87 -12.45 2.94 10.55
C GLU A 87 -13.47 3.78 11.30
N SER A 88 -13.04 4.94 11.78
CA SER A 88 -13.92 5.86 12.47
C SER A 88 -15.01 6.39 11.54
N LEU A 89 -14.67 6.70 10.29
CA LEU A 89 -15.64 7.14 9.32
C LEU A 89 -16.65 6.03 8.99
N ILE A 90 -16.18 4.81 8.88
CA ILE A 90 -17.05 3.67 8.62
C ILE A 90 -18.01 3.47 9.79
N ALA A 91 -17.54 3.62 11.02
CA ALA A 91 -18.41 3.51 12.19
C ALA A 91 -19.51 4.55 12.15
N ARG A 92 -19.19 5.78 11.73
CA ARG A 92 -20.20 6.82 11.58
C ARG A 92 -21.19 6.49 10.48
N ALA A 93 -20.69 5.95 9.37
CA ALA A 93 -21.56 5.56 8.27
C ALA A 93 -22.55 4.49 8.71
N ARG A 94 -22.10 3.55 9.55
CA ARG A 94 -23.00 2.52 10.09
C ARG A 94 -24.04 3.14 11.00
N SER A 95 -23.64 4.07 11.85
CA SER A 95 -24.58 4.69 12.76
C SER A 95 -25.64 5.51 12.03
N LYS A 96 -25.27 6.00 10.85
CA LYS A 96 -26.21 6.76 10.00
C LYS A 96 -26.92 5.86 9.00
N ARG A 97 -26.69 4.55 9.09
CA ARG A 97 -27.37 3.53 8.28
C ARG A 97 -27.05 3.60 6.78
N LEU A 98 -25.87 4.12 6.45
CA LEU A 98 -25.44 4.09 5.07
C LEU A 98 -24.94 2.72 4.66
N ILE A 99 -24.43 1.95 5.64
CA ILE A 99 -24.02 0.58 5.42
C ILE A 99 -24.58 -0.26 6.55
N LYS A 100 -24.68 -1.55 6.34
CA LYS A 100 -25.27 -2.42 7.34
C LYS A 100 -24.44 -2.48 8.59
N ALA A 101 -25.11 -2.63 9.71
CA ALA A 101 -24.44 -2.86 10.96
C ALA A 101 -23.65 -4.15 10.87
N LEU A 102 -22.60 -4.24 11.68
CA LEU A 102 -21.82 -5.44 11.74
C LEU A 102 -22.70 -6.59 12.20
N SER A 103 -22.66 -7.66 11.45
CA SER A 103 -23.41 -8.79 11.83
C SER A 103 -22.50 -9.69 12.65
N HIS A 104 -23.04 -10.22 13.70
CA HIS A 104 -22.31 -11.13 14.49
C HIS A 104 -22.75 -12.46 14.06
N GLY A 105 -22.06 -12.98 13.24
CA GLY A 105 -22.42 -14.23 12.68
C GLY A 105 -22.28 -15.34 13.34
#